data_2a8854039ff6680c7354ca6dd985fda1
#
_entry.id   2a8854039ff6680c7354ca6dd985fda1
#
_cell.length_a   1.000
_cell.length_b   1.000
_cell.length_c   1.000
_cell.angle_alpha   90.00
_cell.angle_beta   90.00
_cell.angle_gamma   90.00
#
_symmetry.space_group_name_H-M   'P 1'
#
loop_
_entity.id
_entity.type
_entity.pdbx_description
1 polymer ?
#
loop_
_entity_poly.entity_id
_entity_poly.type
_entity_poly.pdbx_seq_one_letter_code
_entity_poly.pdbx_strand_id
1 'polypeptide(L)'
;MTPLLRTNGISVKFGGLVAVNAVDIAIPEGVIHGVIGPNGAGKTTFFNAITGLAGLSTGSIDFAGDNITRQPPFQRARLGMRRTFQSVQLIPQFTVLENVLIGLHDHIRANPLRSLLSFSGRDPAEEEAQQRVVETLRFLGIESTLFKRPVELSFAQQRFVEIARALVARPKLVMLDEPAAGLSPSEVQGLNALLRRLRAESDLTVILVEHVLSLVFDVSDRITVFDNGRVIAEGAPADVEADPKVKAAYLGDGHA
;
A
#
# COMPACT_ATOMS: atom_id res chain seq x y z
N MET A 1 17.44 -3.31 -15.50
CA MET A 1 17.25 -2.60 -14.21
C MET A 1 16.89 -3.62 -13.16
N THR A 2 17.46 -3.53 -11.95
CA THR A 2 17.10 -4.41 -10.84
C THR A 2 15.72 -3.98 -10.33
N PRO A 3 14.75 -4.90 -10.16
CA PRO A 3 13.43 -4.55 -9.64
C PRO A 3 13.53 -4.13 -8.17
N LEU A 4 12.65 -3.21 -7.74
CA LEU A 4 12.51 -2.82 -6.33
C LEU A 4 12.01 -3.98 -5.48
N LEU A 5 11.00 -4.70 -5.97
CA LEU A 5 10.46 -5.89 -5.33
C LEU A 5 10.49 -7.07 -6.32
N ARG A 6 10.99 -8.21 -5.86
CA ARG A 6 10.95 -9.45 -6.62
C ARG A 6 10.47 -10.59 -5.71
N THR A 7 9.58 -11.41 -6.24
CA THR A 7 9.22 -12.70 -5.64
C THR A 7 9.70 -13.82 -6.56
N ASN A 8 10.27 -14.87 -5.97
CA ASN A 8 10.81 -16.02 -6.69
C ASN A 8 10.10 -17.28 -6.19
N GLY A 9 9.14 -17.79 -6.96
CA GLY A 9 8.38 -19.00 -6.71
C GLY A 9 7.69 -19.03 -5.33
N ILE A 10 7.18 -17.90 -4.84
CA ILE A 10 6.60 -17.85 -3.51
C ILE A 10 5.31 -18.65 -3.44
N SER A 11 5.19 -19.44 -2.36
CA SER A 11 3.94 -20.14 -2.04
C SER A 11 3.56 -19.93 -0.58
N VAL A 12 2.26 -19.80 -0.32
CA VAL A 12 1.69 -19.72 1.02
C VAL A 12 0.60 -20.76 1.16
N LYS A 13 0.69 -21.56 2.24
CA LYS A 13 -0.26 -22.65 2.53
C LYS A 13 -0.86 -22.48 3.92
N PHE A 14 -2.13 -22.73 4.04
CA PHE A 14 -2.88 -22.80 5.31
C PHE A 14 -3.49 -24.18 5.43
N GLY A 15 -2.84 -25.07 6.19
CA GLY A 15 -3.24 -26.48 6.23
C GLY A 15 -3.16 -27.13 4.84
N GLY A 16 -4.30 -27.62 4.34
CA GLY A 16 -4.41 -28.20 2.99
C GLY A 16 -4.64 -27.19 1.87
N LEU A 17 -4.94 -25.93 2.17
CA LEU A 17 -5.23 -24.90 1.18
C LEU A 17 -3.94 -24.23 0.71
N VAL A 18 -3.69 -24.18 -0.60
CA VAL A 18 -2.61 -23.42 -1.23
C VAL A 18 -3.19 -22.07 -1.67
N ALA A 19 -3.02 -21.03 -0.87
CA ALA A 19 -3.59 -19.71 -1.13
C ALA A 19 -2.76 -18.86 -2.10
N VAL A 20 -1.42 -19.08 -2.17
CA VAL A 20 -0.50 -18.53 -3.18
C VAL A 20 0.38 -19.68 -3.64
N ASN A 21 0.56 -19.84 -4.95
CA ASN A 21 1.19 -21.01 -5.53
C ASN A 21 2.22 -20.65 -6.59
N ALA A 22 3.50 -20.75 -6.25
CA ALA A 22 4.66 -20.54 -7.12
C ALA A 22 4.58 -19.20 -7.88
N VAL A 23 4.37 -18.09 -7.16
CA VAL A 23 4.21 -16.77 -7.77
C VAL A 23 5.56 -16.08 -7.94
N ASP A 24 5.84 -15.70 -9.19
CA ASP A 24 6.99 -14.91 -9.62
C ASP A 24 6.52 -13.55 -10.13
N ILE A 25 6.94 -12.46 -9.48
CA ILE A 25 6.62 -11.08 -9.90
C ILE A 25 7.87 -10.22 -9.72
N ALA A 26 8.11 -9.32 -10.68
CA ALA A 26 9.18 -8.34 -10.61
C ALA A 26 8.63 -6.93 -10.80
N ILE A 27 8.67 -6.11 -9.76
CA ILE A 27 8.14 -4.74 -9.77
C ILE A 27 9.29 -3.76 -9.81
N PRO A 28 9.43 -2.94 -10.89
CA PRO A 28 10.42 -1.89 -10.99
C PRO A 28 10.18 -0.75 -9.97
N GLU A 29 11.18 0.11 -9.80
CA GLU A 29 11.02 1.36 -9.05
C GLU A 29 10.16 2.38 -9.81
N GLY A 30 9.43 3.21 -9.06
CA GLY A 30 8.71 4.37 -9.57
C GLY A 30 7.50 4.03 -10.45
N VAL A 31 6.90 2.85 -10.32
CA VAL A 31 5.70 2.45 -11.08
C VAL A 31 4.49 2.26 -10.17
N ILE A 32 3.30 2.38 -10.75
CA ILE A 32 2.07 1.86 -10.15
C ILE A 32 1.81 0.47 -10.75
N HIS A 33 1.87 -0.56 -9.90
CA HIS A 33 1.62 -1.94 -10.26
C HIS A 33 0.26 -2.41 -9.73
N GLY A 34 -0.68 -2.63 -10.63
CA GLY A 34 -2.01 -3.16 -10.29
C GLY A 34 -1.97 -4.66 -10.01
N VAL A 35 -2.69 -5.11 -8.99
CA VAL A 35 -2.89 -6.53 -8.70
C VAL A 35 -4.39 -6.78 -8.63
N ILE A 36 -4.92 -7.48 -9.62
CA ILE A 36 -6.36 -7.76 -9.76
C ILE A 36 -6.63 -9.26 -9.77
N GLY A 37 -7.90 -9.62 -9.69
CA GLY A 37 -8.37 -11.01 -9.76
C GLY A 37 -9.66 -11.19 -8.96
N PRO A 38 -10.38 -12.31 -9.15
CA PRO A 38 -11.60 -12.63 -8.43
C PRO A 38 -11.44 -12.64 -6.90
N ASN A 39 -12.56 -12.68 -6.17
CA ASN A 39 -12.54 -12.90 -4.74
C ASN A 39 -11.97 -14.28 -4.43
N GLY A 40 -11.11 -14.36 -3.40
CA GLY A 40 -10.42 -15.61 -3.08
C GLY A 40 -9.23 -15.97 -3.97
N ALA A 41 -8.89 -15.16 -5.00
CA ALA A 41 -7.75 -15.43 -5.89
C ALA A 41 -6.37 -15.42 -5.23
N GLY A 42 -6.26 -15.02 -3.94
CA GLY A 42 -5.00 -15.02 -3.20
C GLY A 42 -4.31 -13.65 -3.07
N LYS A 43 -4.91 -12.56 -3.57
CA LYS A 43 -4.33 -11.20 -3.54
C LYS A 43 -3.94 -10.73 -2.14
N THR A 44 -4.85 -10.80 -1.18
CA THR A 44 -4.60 -10.41 0.23
C THR A 44 -3.52 -11.29 0.86
N THR A 45 -3.50 -12.59 0.54
CA THR A 45 -2.46 -13.51 1.02
C THR A 45 -1.10 -13.15 0.43
N PHE A 46 -1.03 -12.78 -0.84
CA PHE A 46 0.16 -12.28 -1.50
C PHE A 46 0.67 -10.99 -0.84
N PHE A 47 -0.21 -10.03 -0.55
CA PHE A 47 0.13 -8.82 0.21
C PHE A 47 0.67 -9.14 1.60
N ASN A 48 0.02 -10.07 2.31
CA ASN A 48 0.47 -10.51 3.63
C ASN A 48 1.84 -11.19 3.57
N ALA A 49 2.13 -11.95 2.53
CA ALA A 49 3.44 -12.56 2.30
C ALA A 49 4.54 -11.51 2.08
N ILE A 50 4.29 -10.52 1.19
CA ILE A 50 5.24 -9.43 0.92
C ILE A 50 5.52 -8.60 2.18
N THR A 51 4.49 -8.32 2.99
CA THR A 51 4.64 -7.51 4.21
C THR A 51 5.14 -8.32 5.42
N GLY A 52 5.29 -9.64 5.29
CA GLY A 52 5.75 -10.52 6.37
C GLY A 52 4.68 -10.88 7.40
N LEU A 53 3.41 -10.57 7.12
CA LEU A 53 2.26 -10.97 7.96
C LEU A 53 1.85 -12.43 7.72
N ALA A 54 2.21 -13.01 6.57
CA ALA A 54 2.08 -14.44 6.30
C ALA A 54 3.46 -15.03 5.97
N GLY A 55 3.76 -16.18 6.59
CA GLY A 55 4.99 -16.92 6.31
C GLY A 55 4.92 -17.63 4.96
N LEU A 56 6.05 -17.70 4.25
CA LEU A 56 6.18 -18.48 3.03
C LEU A 56 6.32 -19.96 3.36
N SER A 57 5.69 -20.82 2.55
CA SER A 57 5.95 -22.26 2.53
C SER A 57 7.15 -22.58 1.65
N THR A 58 7.32 -21.88 0.52
CA THR A 58 8.45 -21.97 -0.40
C THR A 58 8.74 -20.63 -1.05
N GLY A 59 9.90 -20.50 -1.69
CA GLY A 59 10.30 -19.32 -2.45
C GLY A 59 11.02 -18.26 -1.62
N SER A 60 11.28 -17.12 -2.26
CA SER A 60 11.98 -15.99 -1.64
C SER A 60 11.41 -14.64 -2.09
N ILE A 61 11.65 -13.62 -1.27
CA ILE A 61 11.28 -12.23 -1.55
C ILE A 61 12.52 -11.37 -1.41
N ASP A 62 12.82 -10.58 -2.44
CA ASP A 62 13.89 -9.61 -2.44
C ASP A 62 13.29 -8.20 -2.56
N PHE A 63 13.79 -7.24 -1.76
CA PHE A 63 13.35 -5.86 -1.75
C PHE A 63 14.56 -4.92 -1.71
N ALA A 64 14.64 -3.99 -2.65
CA ALA A 64 15.75 -3.04 -2.81
C ALA A 64 17.14 -3.74 -2.86
N GLY A 65 17.21 -4.93 -3.44
CA GLY A 65 18.41 -5.74 -3.55
C GLY A 65 18.69 -6.70 -2.39
N ASP A 66 17.97 -6.56 -1.27
CA ASP A 66 18.16 -7.39 -0.08
C ASP A 66 17.10 -8.51 -0.02
N ASN A 67 17.53 -9.71 0.42
CA ASN A 67 16.60 -10.81 0.69
C ASN A 67 15.87 -10.57 2.02
N ILE A 68 14.56 -10.36 1.93
CA ILE A 68 13.71 -10.06 3.10
C ILE A 68 12.82 -11.24 3.51
N THR A 69 13.02 -12.41 2.95
CA THR A 69 12.13 -13.58 3.11
C THR A 69 11.80 -13.90 4.56
N ARG A 70 12.79 -13.82 5.45
CA ARG A 70 12.65 -14.14 6.88
C ARG A 70 12.51 -12.91 7.78
N GLN A 71 12.52 -11.71 7.22
CA GLN A 71 12.41 -10.49 8.00
C GLN A 71 10.97 -10.29 8.49
N PRO A 72 10.76 -9.94 9.76
CA PRO A 72 9.45 -9.62 10.30
C PRO A 72 8.92 -8.29 9.75
N PRO A 73 7.60 -8.02 9.86
CA PRO A 73 6.96 -6.84 9.27
C PRO A 73 7.63 -5.51 9.64
N PHE A 74 8.02 -5.33 10.90
CA PHE A 74 8.63 -4.08 11.36
C PHE A 74 10.00 -3.81 10.71
N GLN A 75 10.79 -4.85 10.38
CA GLN A 75 12.06 -4.68 9.67
C GLN A 75 11.80 -4.29 8.22
N ARG A 76 10.82 -4.92 7.54
CA ARG A 76 10.42 -4.55 6.18
C ARG A 76 9.91 -3.10 6.12
N ALA A 77 9.18 -2.66 7.15
CA ALA A 77 8.77 -1.28 7.28
C ALA A 77 9.96 -0.32 7.36
N ARG A 78 11.01 -0.65 8.13
CA ARG A 78 12.25 0.15 8.22
C ARG A 78 13.04 0.24 6.92
N LEU A 79 12.92 -0.76 6.03
CA LEU A 79 13.51 -0.72 4.69
C LEU A 79 12.77 0.22 3.73
N GLY A 80 11.63 0.78 4.14
CA GLY A 80 10.83 1.70 3.35
C GLY A 80 9.60 1.07 2.68
N MET A 81 9.11 -0.06 3.19
CA MET A 81 7.85 -0.64 2.76
C MET A 81 6.73 -0.17 3.69
N ARG A 82 5.61 0.31 3.14
CA ARG A 82 4.41 0.71 3.89
C ARG A 82 3.17 0.06 3.28
N ARG A 83 2.13 -0.11 4.09
CA ARG A 83 0.85 -0.68 3.65
C ARG A 83 -0.32 0.04 4.32
N THR A 84 -1.40 0.24 3.57
CA THR A 84 -2.72 0.49 4.13
C THR A 84 -3.46 -0.82 4.34
N PHE A 85 -4.52 -0.81 5.14
CA PHE A 85 -5.37 -1.97 5.36
C PHE A 85 -6.75 -1.75 4.73
N GLN A 86 -7.47 -2.83 4.44
CA GLN A 86 -8.80 -2.79 3.84
C GLN A 86 -9.78 -1.95 4.67
N SER A 87 -9.77 -2.11 6.00
CA SER A 87 -10.55 -1.26 6.91
C SER A 87 -9.70 -0.11 7.44
N VAL A 88 -10.27 1.10 7.49
CA VAL A 88 -9.62 2.28 8.03
C VAL A 88 -9.25 2.08 9.50
N GLN A 89 -7.97 2.23 9.80
CA GLN A 89 -7.39 1.99 11.13
C GLN A 89 -6.86 3.32 11.72
N LEU A 90 -7.76 4.28 11.96
CA LEU A 90 -7.40 5.53 12.65
C LEU A 90 -7.69 5.42 14.14
N ILE A 91 -6.87 6.08 14.96
CA ILE A 91 -7.10 6.19 16.41
C ILE A 91 -8.14 7.28 16.66
N PRO A 92 -9.36 6.95 17.13
CA PRO A 92 -10.47 7.89 17.20
C PRO A 92 -10.22 9.10 18.12
N GLN A 93 -9.39 8.92 19.16
CA GLN A 93 -9.05 9.95 20.15
C GLN A 93 -8.02 10.94 19.64
N PHE A 94 -7.28 10.59 18.61
CA PHE A 94 -6.21 11.40 18.03
C PHE A 94 -6.74 12.31 16.92
N THR A 95 -6.12 13.48 16.79
CA THR A 95 -6.28 14.34 15.62
C THR A 95 -5.69 13.70 14.38
N VAL A 96 -5.97 14.27 13.20
CA VAL A 96 -5.31 13.87 11.94
C VAL A 96 -3.80 14.01 12.03
N LEU A 97 -3.31 15.14 12.60
CA LEU A 97 -1.87 15.35 12.84
C LEU A 97 -1.26 14.17 13.60
N GLU A 98 -1.84 13.82 14.75
CA GLU A 98 -1.34 12.75 15.60
C GLU A 98 -1.42 11.38 14.93
N ASN A 99 -2.52 11.09 14.22
CA ASN A 99 -2.67 9.86 13.45
C ASN A 99 -1.61 9.70 12.36
N VAL A 100 -1.25 10.80 11.67
CA VAL A 100 -0.23 10.75 10.60
C VAL A 100 1.17 10.70 11.20
N LEU A 101 1.45 11.38 12.32
CA LEU A 101 2.72 11.31 13.03
C LEU A 101 3.12 9.88 13.43
N ILE A 102 2.15 8.99 13.69
CA ILE A 102 2.43 7.57 13.95
C ILE A 102 3.24 6.93 12.80
N GLY A 103 3.02 7.38 11.56
CA GLY A 103 3.76 6.90 10.39
C GLY A 103 5.27 7.19 10.45
N LEU A 104 5.69 8.15 11.27
CA LEU A 104 7.09 8.53 11.48
C LEU A 104 7.74 7.86 12.72
N HIS A 105 7.04 7.00 13.43
CA HIS A 105 7.52 6.47 14.71
C HIS A 105 8.90 5.78 14.61
N ASP A 106 9.23 5.16 13.49
CA ASP A 106 10.54 4.55 13.24
C ASP A 106 11.65 5.59 13.00
N HIS A 107 11.30 6.82 12.62
CA HIS A 107 12.22 7.91 12.32
C HIS A 107 12.42 8.85 13.53
N ILE A 108 11.42 8.95 14.39
CA ILE A 108 11.51 9.72 15.63
C ILE A 108 12.21 8.82 16.65
N ARG A 109 13.54 8.86 16.65
CA ARG A 109 14.33 8.34 17.78
C ARG A 109 14.10 9.28 18.96
N ALA A 110 13.01 9.10 19.67
CA ALA A 110 12.84 9.67 20.99
C ALA A 110 13.97 9.12 21.87
N ASN A 111 15.03 9.90 22.05
CA ASN A 111 16.02 9.60 23.07
C ASN A 111 15.30 9.88 24.40
N PRO A 112 14.91 8.86 25.19
CA PRO A 112 14.14 9.08 26.42
C PRO A 112 14.86 10.01 27.42
N LEU A 113 16.21 10.09 27.34
CA LEU A 113 17.01 11.03 28.10
C LEU A 113 16.89 12.48 27.60
N ARG A 114 16.68 12.71 26.29
CA ARG A 114 16.43 14.06 25.76
C ARG A 114 15.04 14.57 26.14
N SER A 115 14.02 13.72 26.08
CA SER A 115 12.66 14.06 26.51
C SER A 115 12.58 14.47 27.97
N LEU A 116 13.42 13.88 28.85
CA LEU A 116 13.53 14.24 30.27
C LEU A 116 14.35 15.53 30.51
N LEU A 117 15.19 15.93 29.56
CA LEU A 117 16.06 17.13 29.67
C LEU A 117 15.51 18.34 28.91
N SER A 118 14.46 18.19 28.08
CA SER A 118 13.83 19.29 27.35
C SER A 118 12.89 20.08 28.26
N PHE A 119 13.44 20.73 29.26
CA PHE A 119 12.67 21.61 30.13
C PHE A 119 12.31 22.98 29.51
N SER A 120 12.78 23.26 28.30
CA SER A 120 12.44 24.51 27.60
C SER A 120 12.85 24.42 26.11
N GLY A 121 11.91 24.28 25.23
CA GLY A 121 12.11 24.45 23.79
C GLY A 121 11.49 23.32 22.97
N ARG A 122 10.85 23.68 21.86
CA ARG A 122 10.36 22.72 20.87
C ARG A 122 11.55 21.90 20.37
N ASP A 123 11.40 20.58 20.36
CA ASP A 123 12.42 19.70 19.78
C ASP A 123 12.42 19.93 18.25
N PRO A 124 13.54 20.34 17.63
CA PRO A 124 13.62 20.53 16.17
C PRO A 124 13.16 19.30 15.37
N ALA A 125 13.35 18.09 15.91
CA ALA A 125 12.89 16.86 15.28
C ALA A 125 11.36 16.74 15.31
N GLU A 126 10.70 17.27 16.33
CA GLU A 126 9.24 17.29 16.41
C GLU A 126 8.66 18.33 15.44
N GLU A 127 9.28 19.50 15.33
CA GLU A 127 8.88 20.53 14.36
C GLU A 127 9.03 20.00 12.91
N GLU A 128 10.15 19.34 12.60
CA GLU A 128 10.35 18.72 11.29
C GLU A 128 9.30 17.64 11.01
N ALA A 129 8.98 16.80 12.00
CA ALA A 129 7.95 15.77 11.84
C ALA A 129 6.57 16.37 11.58
N GLN A 130 6.18 17.43 12.32
CA GLN A 130 4.91 18.14 12.11
C GLN A 130 4.87 18.79 10.72
N GLN A 131 5.96 19.43 10.29
CA GLN A 131 6.05 20.02 8.96
C GLN A 131 5.86 18.97 7.86
N ARG A 132 6.49 17.80 7.98
CA ARG A 132 6.30 16.68 7.04
C ARG A 132 4.84 16.22 6.97
N VAL A 133 4.14 16.18 8.11
CA VAL A 133 2.70 15.89 8.12
C VAL A 133 1.93 16.92 7.34
N VAL A 134 2.16 18.21 7.59
CA VAL A 134 1.48 19.31 6.87
C VAL A 134 1.73 19.22 5.36
N GLU A 135 2.99 19.01 4.94
CA GLU A 135 3.34 18.84 3.53
C GLU A 135 2.60 17.65 2.89
N THR A 136 2.55 16.51 3.61
CA THR A 136 1.86 15.31 3.14
C THR A 136 0.35 15.55 3.00
N LEU A 137 -0.28 16.16 4.01
CA LEU A 137 -1.72 16.47 3.95
C LEU A 137 -2.05 17.50 2.86
N ARG A 138 -1.18 18.48 2.63
CA ARG A 138 -1.30 19.44 1.53
C ARG A 138 -1.19 18.75 0.18
N PHE A 139 -0.23 17.85 0.02
CA PHE A 139 -0.12 17.00 -1.16
C PHE A 139 -1.39 16.19 -1.40
N LEU A 140 -2.04 15.67 -0.37
CA LEU A 140 -3.29 14.92 -0.47
C LEU A 140 -4.55 15.81 -0.61
N GLY A 141 -4.42 17.13 -0.50
CA GLY A 141 -5.54 18.07 -0.58
C GLY A 141 -6.45 18.07 0.64
N ILE A 142 -5.97 17.57 1.79
CA ILE A 142 -6.74 17.46 3.03
C ILE A 142 -6.10 18.23 4.20
N GLU A 143 -5.25 19.22 3.94
CA GLU A 143 -4.58 20.03 4.98
C GLU A 143 -5.56 20.68 5.97
N SER A 144 -6.74 21.08 5.48
CA SER A 144 -7.79 21.67 6.32
C SER A 144 -8.34 20.75 7.41
N THR A 145 -7.98 19.47 7.37
CA THR A 145 -8.40 18.48 8.38
C THR A 145 -7.39 18.27 9.51
N LEU A 146 -6.24 18.95 9.48
CA LEU A 146 -5.07 18.72 10.34
C LEU A 146 -5.41 18.51 11.82
N PHE A 147 -6.28 19.36 12.39
CA PHE A 147 -6.67 19.33 13.80
C PHE A 147 -8.00 18.64 14.07
N LYS A 148 -8.66 18.10 13.04
CA LYS A 148 -9.90 17.33 13.20
C LYS A 148 -9.61 15.93 13.74
N ARG A 149 -10.61 15.35 14.39
CA ARG A 149 -10.61 13.93 14.78
C ARG A 149 -11.30 13.08 13.72
N PRO A 150 -11.03 11.77 13.65
CA PRO A 150 -11.65 10.88 12.66
C PRO A 150 -13.17 10.97 12.59
N VAL A 151 -13.86 11.16 13.72
CA VAL A 151 -15.32 11.29 13.79
C VAL A 151 -15.86 12.53 13.04
N GLU A 152 -15.03 13.54 12.82
CA GLU A 152 -15.39 14.78 12.12
C GLU A 152 -15.11 14.71 10.61
N LEU A 153 -14.59 13.59 10.13
CA LEU A 153 -14.18 13.39 8.75
C LEU A 153 -15.18 12.53 7.99
N SER A 154 -15.36 12.82 6.69
CA SER A 154 -16.01 11.87 5.79
C SER A 154 -15.17 10.58 5.68
N PHE A 155 -15.81 9.50 5.21
CA PHE A 155 -15.11 8.23 5.02
C PHE A 155 -13.92 8.36 4.05
N ALA A 156 -14.08 9.12 2.96
CA ALA A 156 -13.00 9.39 2.02
C ALA A 156 -11.84 10.18 2.67
N GLN A 157 -12.15 11.18 3.50
CA GLN A 157 -11.11 11.91 4.23
C GLN A 157 -10.35 10.99 5.20
N GLN A 158 -11.06 10.10 5.90
CA GLN A 158 -10.40 9.10 6.77
C GLN A 158 -9.47 8.18 5.95
N ARG A 159 -9.89 7.75 4.76
CA ARG A 159 -9.07 6.95 3.84
C ARG A 159 -7.82 7.72 3.39
N PHE A 160 -7.94 9.00 3.06
CA PHE A 160 -6.78 9.83 2.70
C PHE A 160 -5.84 10.08 3.88
N VAL A 161 -6.34 10.17 5.12
CA VAL A 161 -5.49 10.22 6.33
C VAL A 161 -4.70 8.93 6.51
N GLU A 162 -5.30 7.77 6.23
CA GLU A 162 -4.60 6.49 6.27
C GLU A 162 -3.49 6.42 5.21
N ILE A 163 -3.75 6.90 3.99
CA ILE A 163 -2.74 7.03 2.93
C ILE A 163 -1.64 8.03 3.37
N ALA A 164 -2.00 9.17 3.97
CA ALA A 164 -1.05 10.14 4.51
C ALA A 164 -0.10 9.51 5.52
N ARG A 165 -0.63 8.70 6.44
CA ARG A 165 0.16 7.97 7.44
C ARG A 165 1.16 7.01 6.80
N ALA A 166 0.82 6.39 5.66
CA ALA A 166 1.74 5.55 4.92
C ALA A 166 2.81 6.35 4.18
N LEU A 167 2.47 7.53 3.64
CA LEU A 167 3.35 8.36 2.81
C LEU A 167 4.31 9.25 3.59
N VAL A 168 3.94 9.69 4.81
CA VAL A 168 4.70 10.69 5.59
C VAL A 168 6.15 10.28 5.86
N ALA A 169 6.42 8.98 5.92
CA ALA A 169 7.77 8.42 6.08
C ALA A 169 8.59 8.41 4.77
N ARG A 170 8.05 8.91 3.66
CA ARG A 170 8.66 8.87 2.31
C ARG A 170 9.16 7.46 1.96
N PRO A 171 8.27 6.46 1.95
CA PRO A 171 8.65 5.08 1.68
C PRO A 171 9.12 4.89 0.23
N LYS A 172 9.85 3.80 -0.03
CA LYS A 172 10.17 3.34 -1.38
C LYS A 172 8.99 2.62 -2.04
N LEU A 173 8.19 1.93 -1.23
CA LEU A 173 7.03 1.14 -1.66
C LEU A 173 5.84 1.40 -0.75
N VAL A 174 4.70 1.73 -1.33
CA VAL A 174 3.40 1.72 -0.66
C VAL A 174 2.51 0.66 -1.28
N MET A 175 1.92 -0.17 -0.44
CA MET A 175 0.94 -1.18 -0.82
C MET A 175 -0.45 -0.71 -0.39
N LEU A 176 -1.31 -0.41 -1.37
CA LEU A 176 -2.68 0.05 -1.14
C LEU A 176 -3.64 -1.13 -1.34
N ASP A 177 -4.37 -1.47 -0.27
CA ASP A 177 -5.29 -2.61 -0.23
C ASP A 177 -6.73 -2.09 -0.29
N GLU A 178 -7.35 -2.18 -1.47
CA GLU A 178 -8.71 -1.72 -1.79
C GLU A 178 -9.01 -0.27 -1.32
N PRO A 179 -8.17 0.72 -1.70
CA PRO A 179 -8.34 2.08 -1.22
C PRO A 179 -9.64 2.75 -1.71
N ALA A 180 -10.26 2.26 -2.79
CA ALA A 180 -11.53 2.76 -3.31
C ALA A 180 -12.77 2.13 -2.64
N ALA A 181 -12.60 1.10 -1.79
CA ALA A 181 -13.73 0.44 -1.16
C ALA A 181 -14.55 1.41 -0.30
N GLY A 182 -15.86 1.50 -0.59
CA GLY A 182 -16.79 2.39 0.13
C GLY A 182 -16.77 3.85 -0.31
N LEU A 183 -15.96 4.22 -1.31
CA LEU A 183 -15.96 5.57 -1.89
C LEU A 183 -17.09 5.73 -2.92
N SER A 184 -17.66 6.92 -2.98
CA SER A 184 -18.55 7.33 -4.05
C SER A 184 -17.79 7.50 -5.39
N PRO A 185 -18.46 7.50 -6.55
CA PRO A 185 -17.81 7.68 -7.84
C PRO A 185 -16.95 8.96 -7.94
N SER A 186 -17.38 10.06 -7.33
CA SER A 186 -16.61 11.32 -7.32
C SER A 186 -15.35 11.22 -6.42
N GLU A 187 -15.44 10.48 -5.31
CA GLU A 187 -14.30 10.25 -4.43
C GLU A 187 -13.28 9.29 -5.05
N VAL A 188 -13.74 8.30 -5.83
CA VAL A 188 -12.87 7.44 -6.65
C VAL A 188 -12.12 8.26 -7.70
N GLN A 189 -12.75 9.26 -8.33
CA GLN A 189 -12.04 10.18 -9.23
C GLN A 189 -10.97 11.00 -8.49
N GLY A 190 -11.25 11.44 -7.26
CA GLY A 190 -10.25 12.09 -6.40
C GLY A 190 -9.05 11.19 -6.09
N LEU A 191 -9.31 9.92 -5.78
CA LEU A 191 -8.26 8.91 -5.56
C LEU A 191 -7.46 8.66 -6.85
N ASN A 192 -8.12 8.57 -8.00
CA ASN A 192 -7.46 8.44 -9.30
C ASN A 192 -6.50 9.61 -9.56
N ALA A 193 -6.98 10.84 -9.39
CA ALA A 193 -6.14 12.04 -9.56
C ALA A 193 -4.93 12.05 -8.61
N LEU A 194 -5.12 11.60 -7.36
CA LEU A 194 -4.05 11.45 -6.39
C LEU A 194 -3.00 10.42 -6.87
N LEU A 195 -3.42 9.23 -7.31
CA LEU A 195 -2.51 8.18 -7.76
C LEU A 195 -1.71 8.62 -8.99
N ARG A 196 -2.37 9.27 -9.96
CA ARG A 196 -1.69 9.87 -11.13
C ARG A 196 -0.66 10.92 -10.71
N ARG A 197 -1.00 11.75 -9.74
CA ARG A 197 -0.11 12.78 -9.21
C ARG A 197 1.09 12.16 -8.47
N LEU A 198 0.86 11.13 -7.63
CA LEU A 198 1.95 10.37 -7.00
C LEU A 198 2.91 9.80 -8.05
N ARG A 199 2.37 9.25 -9.14
CA ARG A 199 3.16 8.70 -10.24
C ARG A 199 3.99 9.76 -10.97
N ALA A 200 3.44 10.96 -11.14
CA ALA A 200 4.09 12.03 -11.91
C ALA A 200 5.12 12.83 -11.08
N GLU A 201 4.90 12.99 -9.78
CA GLU A 201 5.65 13.91 -8.92
C GLU A 201 6.59 13.20 -7.93
N SER A 202 6.63 11.85 -7.93
CA SER A 202 7.49 11.10 -7.00
C SER A 202 8.07 9.84 -7.63
N ASP A 203 9.20 9.36 -7.09
CA ASP A 203 9.80 8.07 -7.44
C ASP A 203 9.18 6.91 -6.63
N LEU A 204 8.01 7.14 -6.00
CA LEU A 204 7.32 6.16 -5.19
C LEU A 204 6.82 5.00 -6.04
N THR A 205 7.11 3.79 -5.61
CA THR A 205 6.49 2.60 -6.16
C THR A 205 5.20 2.30 -5.41
N VAL A 206 4.13 2.03 -6.14
CA VAL A 206 2.82 1.68 -5.56
C VAL A 206 2.41 0.30 -6.04
N ILE A 207 1.99 -0.58 -5.13
CA ILE A 207 1.23 -1.77 -5.48
C ILE A 207 -0.22 -1.53 -5.07
N LEU A 208 -1.13 -1.64 -6.03
CA LEU A 208 -2.55 -1.36 -5.86
C LEU A 208 -3.37 -2.63 -6.04
N VAL A 209 -4.00 -3.12 -4.96
CA VAL A 209 -5.06 -4.13 -5.07
C VAL A 209 -6.40 -3.41 -5.09
N GLU A 210 -7.20 -3.69 -6.11
CA GLU A 210 -8.51 -3.06 -6.28
C GLU A 210 -9.50 -3.96 -7.02
N HIS A 211 -10.79 -3.73 -6.76
CA HIS A 211 -11.91 -4.33 -7.48
C HIS A 211 -12.54 -3.38 -8.49
N VAL A 212 -12.28 -2.07 -8.37
CA VAL A 212 -12.71 -1.05 -9.34
C VAL A 212 -11.73 -1.11 -10.52
N LEU A 213 -12.02 -1.98 -11.49
CA LEU A 213 -11.12 -2.24 -12.62
C LEU A 213 -10.79 -0.98 -13.42
N SER A 214 -11.78 -0.10 -13.63
CA SER A 214 -11.55 1.17 -14.33
C SER A 214 -10.48 2.03 -13.67
N LEU A 215 -10.42 2.09 -12.34
CA LEU A 215 -9.36 2.77 -11.61
C LEU A 215 -8.00 2.12 -11.87
N VAL A 216 -7.92 0.78 -11.77
CA VAL A 216 -6.65 0.06 -11.95
C VAL A 216 -6.10 0.24 -13.36
N PHE A 217 -6.96 0.05 -14.38
CA PHE A 217 -6.54 0.22 -15.78
C PHE A 217 -6.10 1.64 -16.11
N ASP A 218 -6.67 2.64 -15.43
CA ASP A 218 -6.40 4.05 -15.67
C ASP A 218 -5.10 4.56 -15.03
N VAL A 219 -4.68 3.99 -13.89
CA VAL A 219 -3.52 4.49 -13.14
C VAL A 219 -2.29 3.60 -13.20
N SER A 220 -2.44 2.32 -13.57
CA SER A 220 -1.35 1.35 -13.49
C SER A 220 -0.44 1.39 -14.72
N ASP A 221 0.88 1.26 -14.51
CA ASP A 221 1.86 1.04 -15.57
C ASP A 221 1.88 -0.44 -16.02
N ARG A 222 1.65 -1.34 -15.06
CA ARG A 222 1.56 -2.80 -15.28
C ARG A 222 0.51 -3.39 -14.36
N ILE A 223 -0.07 -4.49 -14.78
CA ILE A 223 -1.09 -5.22 -14.02
C ILE A 223 -0.71 -6.70 -13.98
N THR A 224 -0.81 -7.28 -12.79
CA THR A 224 -0.76 -8.74 -12.58
C THR A 224 -2.16 -9.25 -12.21
N VAL A 225 -2.60 -10.29 -12.86
CA VAL A 225 -3.90 -10.93 -12.63
C VAL A 225 -3.73 -12.24 -11.89
N PHE A 226 -4.37 -12.33 -10.75
CA PHE A 226 -4.43 -13.54 -9.93
C PHE A 226 -5.71 -14.33 -10.20
N ASP A 227 -5.56 -15.65 -10.24
CA ASP A 227 -6.66 -16.60 -10.16
C ASP A 227 -6.21 -17.86 -9.44
N ASN A 228 -7.00 -18.35 -8.47
CA ASN A 228 -6.73 -19.56 -7.69
C ASN A 228 -5.28 -19.65 -7.15
N GLY A 229 -4.76 -18.53 -6.61
CA GLY A 229 -3.43 -18.42 -6.03
C GLY A 229 -2.29 -18.34 -7.03
N ARG A 230 -2.55 -18.21 -8.34
CA ARG A 230 -1.56 -18.14 -9.41
C ARG A 230 -1.68 -16.86 -10.22
N VAL A 231 -0.59 -16.46 -10.83
CA VAL A 231 -0.60 -15.43 -11.86
C VAL A 231 -1.05 -16.05 -13.18
N ILE A 232 -2.13 -15.53 -13.76
CA ILE A 232 -2.68 -16.00 -15.05
C ILE A 232 -2.36 -15.06 -16.21
N ALA A 233 -2.08 -13.78 -15.91
CA ALA A 233 -1.64 -12.78 -16.89
C ALA A 233 -0.82 -11.69 -16.18
N GLU A 234 0.13 -11.09 -16.91
CA GLU A 234 0.88 -9.91 -16.49
C GLU A 234 1.26 -9.08 -17.72
N GLY A 235 1.02 -7.77 -17.69
CA GLY A 235 1.34 -6.91 -18.84
C GLY A 235 0.95 -5.45 -18.64
N ALA A 236 0.98 -4.68 -19.73
CA ALA A 236 0.40 -3.36 -19.78
C ALA A 236 -1.13 -3.45 -19.64
N PRO A 237 -1.80 -2.38 -19.14
CA PRO A 237 -3.25 -2.40 -18.96
C PRO A 237 -4.02 -2.87 -20.18
N ALA A 238 -3.70 -2.37 -21.38
CA ALA A 238 -4.39 -2.75 -22.63
C ALA A 238 -4.21 -4.23 -22.98
N ASP A 239 -3.03 -4.80 -22.72
CA ASP A 239 -2.76 -6.22 -23.00
C ASP A 239 -3.57 -7.12 -22.06
N VAL A 240 -3.62 -6.76 -20.78
CA VAL A 240 -4.37 -7.50 -19.75
C VAL A 240 -5.87 -7.42 -20.00
N GLU A 241 -6.39 -6.25 -20.39
CA GLU A 241 -7.82 -6.06 -20.71
C GLU A 241 -8.25 -6.91 -21.92
N ALA A 242 -7.35 -7.08 -22.90
CA ALA A 242 -7.63 -7.87 -24.09
C ALA A 242 -7.51 -9.39 -23.86
N ASP A 243 -6.80 -9.84 -22.80
CA ASP A 243 -6.48 -11.26 -22.58
C ASP A 243 -7.75 -12.10 -22.35
N PRO A 244 -7.99 -13.16 -23.17
CA PRO A 244 -9.14 -14.06 -23.00
C PRO A 244 -9.16 -14.79 -21.66
N LYS A 245 -7.99 -15.11 -21.07
CA LYS A 245 -7.91 -15.77 -19.75
C LYS A 245 -8.41 -14.87 -18.64
N VAL A 246 -8.08 -13.58 -18.73
CA VAL A 246 -8.55 -12.56 -17.77
C VAL A 246 -10.06 -12.42 -17.88
N LYS A 247 -10.61 -12.30 -19.10
CA LYS A 247 -12.06 -12.24 -19.31
C LYS A 247 -12.77 -13.47 -18.77
N ALA A 248 -12.22 -14.67 -19.01
CA ALA A 248 -12.79 -15.93 -18.51
C ALA A 248 -12.81 -16.00 -16.97
N ALA A 249 -11.74 -15.55 -16.30
CA ALA A 249 -11.65 -15.55 -14.85
C ALA A 249 -12.71 -14.65 -14.18
N TYR A 250 -13.08 -13.53 -14.80
CA TYR A 250 -14.12 -12.63 -14.30
C TYR A 250 -15.55 -13.03 -14.73
N LEU A 251 -15.71 -13.74 -15.85
CA LEU A 251 -17.03 -14.22 -16.31
C LEU A 251 -17.44 -15.53 -15.62
N GLY A 252 -16.47 -16.30 -15.11
CA GLY A 252 -16.73 -17.57 -14.39
C GLY A 252 -17.41 -17.41 -13.03
N ASP A 253 -17.26 -16.25 -12.38
CA ASP A 253 -17.86 -15.98 -11.07
C ASP A 253 -19.34 -15.52 -11.13
N GLY A 254 -19.92 -15.44 -12.33
CA GLY A 254 -21.28 -14.89 -12.54
C GLY A 254 -22.43 -15.89 -12.56
N HIS A 255 -22.17 -17.20 -12.46
CA HIS A 255 -23.23 -18.23 -12.49
C HIS A 255 -22.90 -19.42 -11.57
N ALA A 256 -23.21 -19.28 -10.30
CA ALA A 256 -23.53 -20.40 -9.40
C ALA A 256 -24.48 -19.90 -8.30
#